data_4a8b292b267caa17bbab50244b8e8fe4
#
_entry.id   4a8b292b267caa17bbab50244b8e8fe4
#
_cell.length_a   1.000
_cell.length_b   1.000
_cell.length_c   1.000
_cell.angle_alpha   90.00
_cell.angle_beta   90.00
_cell.angle_gamma   90.00
#
_symmetry.space_group_name_H-M   'P 1'
#
loop_
_entity.id
_entity.type
_entity.pdbx_description
1 polymer ?
#
loop_
_entity_poly.entity_id
_entity_poly.type
_entity_poly.pdbx_seq_one_letter_code
_entity_poly.pdbx_strand_id
1 'polypeptide(L)'
;VVIQNDVLTLAGSNARALLNDGKGYTNFELDMDVRTTTGGKGYIGIHTDATDRKGYRIALNNDREDPVWWRMTGSLVSVRNLTKSFVKENEWFKMNIRVEGRLIRVRINGETVVEYIEPSKPFRLKENAKALLSQGTISLVGTGRGNLQFKNISLEAFSAKGIDIPAQWANAVDEQTDVSG
;
A
#
# COMPACT_ATOMS: atom_id res chain seq x y z
N VAL A 1 14.49 13.98 0.04
CA VAL A 1 13.09 14.38 0.19
C VAL A 1 13.01 15.89 0.06
N VAL A 2 12.21 16.38 -0.84
CA VAL A 2 12.00 17.81 -1.09
C VAL A 2 10.50 18.12 -1.09
N ILE A 3 10.12 19.21 -0.44
CA ILE A 3 8.75 19.76 -0.53
C ILE A 3 8.84 21.10 -1.24
N GLN A 4 8.19 21.22 -2.39
CA GLN A 4 8.14 22.45 -3.17
C GLN A 4 6.78 22.57 -3.84
N ASN A 5 6.16 23.75 -3.72
CA ASN A 5 4.82 24.04 -4.27
C ASN A 5 3.78 22.96 -3.85
N ASP A 6 3.78 22.60 -2.58
CA ASP A 6 2.91 21.58 -1.98
C ASP A 6 3.07 20.17 -2.58
N VAL A 7 4.15 19.92 -3.31
CA VAL A 7 4.51 18.59 -3.82
C VAL A 7 5.68 18.04 -3.00
N LEU A 8 5.44 16.88 -2.39
CA LEU A 8 6.46 16.06 -1.77
C LEU A 8 7.14 15.21 -2.84
N THR A 9 8.44 15.35 -3.01
CA THR A 9 9.22 14.56 -3.97
C THR A 9 10.24 13.67 -3.24
N LEU A 10 10.14 12.38 -3.49
CA LEU A 10 11.17 11.39 -3.14
C LEU A 10 12.06 11.18 -4.36
N ALA A 11 13.28 11.71 -4.31
CA ALA A 11 14.21 11.66 -5.42
C ALA A 11 15.08 10.40 -5.34
N GLY A 12 14.89 9.50 -6.29
CA GLY A 12 15.72 8.31 -6.46
C GLY A 12 15.51 7.23 -5.39
N SER A 13 16.43 6.27 -5.38
CA SER A 13 16.42 5.16 -4.44
C SER A 13 16.79 5.61 -3.01
N ASN A 14 16.27 4.93 -2.02
CA ASN A 14 16.47 5.18 -0.58
C ASN A 14 15.88 6.50 -0.05
N ALA A 15 15.13 7.25 -0.87
CA ALA A 15 14.36 8.38 -0.38
C ALA A 15 13.15 7.89 0.41
N ARG A 16 12.88 8.51 1.55
CA ARG A 16 11.84 8.06 2.47
C ARG A 16 11.19 9.21 3.21
N ALA A 17 9.88 9.13 3.35
CA ALA A 17 9.09 10.00 4.23
C ALA A 17 8.18 9.15 5.12
N LEU A 18 7.96 9.59 6.35
CA LEU A 18 7.02 8.98 7.28
C LEU A 18 5.84 9.91 7.49
N LEU A 19 4.64 9.35 7.37
CA LEU A 19 3.41 9.99 7.80
C LEU A 19 3.12 9.49 9.22
N ASN A 20 3.50 10.27 10.21
CA ASN A 20 3.46 9.85 11.60
C ASN A 20 3.08 11.03 12.51
N ASP A 21 2.04 10.84 13.30
CA ASP A 21 1.62 11.76 14.36
C ASP A 21 2.20 11.39 15.74
N GLY A 22 3.10 10.42 15.79
CA GLY A 22 3.69 9.88 17.01
C GLY A 22 2.90 8.74 17.67
N LYS A 23 1.70 8.43 17.20
CA LYS A 23 0.82 7.41 17.79
C LYS A 23 0.71 6.13 16.96
N GLY A 24 0.95 6.23 15.66
CA GLY A 24 0.68 5.17 14.71
C GLY A 24 -0.80 5.07 14.36
N TYR A 25 -1.10 4.29 13.33
CA TYR A 25 -2.44 4.13 12.78
C TYR A 25 -2.85 2.66 12.82
N THR A 26 -4.12 2.41 13.08
CA THR A 26 -4.75 1.07 12.98
C THR A 26 -5.77 1.07 11.87
N ASN A 27 -6.85 1.87 12.01
CA ASN A 27 -7.84 2.07 10.98
C ASN A 27 -7.68 3.48 10.41
N PHE A 28 -7.61 3.59 9.11
CA PHE A 28 -7.39 4.87 8.46
C PHE A 28 -7.86 4.86 7.00
N GLU A 29 -8.06 6.05 6.49
CA GLU A 29 -8.22 6.32 5.07
C GLU A 29 -7.17 7.33 4.64
N LEU A 30 -6.40 6.98 3.63
CA LEU A 30 -5.33 7.78 3.06
C LEU A 30 -5.69 8.11 1.62
N ASP A 31 -5.82 9.38 1.32
CA ASP A 31 -6.01 9.91 -0.01
C ASP A 31 -4.80 10.73 -0.44
N MET A 32 -4.40 10.58 -1.67
CA MET A 32 -3.30 11.35 -2.23
C MET A 32 -3.35 11.37 -3.76
N ASP A 33 -2.79 12.39 -4.35
CA ASP A 33 -2.40 12.40 -5.75
C ASP A 33 -0.95 11.94 -5.85
N VAL A 34 -0.68 11.00 -6.75
CA VAL A 34 0.62 10.37 -6.93
C VAL A 34 1.08 10.51 -8.38
N ARG A 35 2.36 10.71 -8.58
CA ARG A 35 3.01 10.65 -9.89
C ARG A 35 4.35 9.92 -9.76
N THR A 36 4.59 8.95 -10.64
CA THR A 36 5.92 8.38 -10.83
C THR A 36 6.54 9.03 -12.06
N THR A 37 7.74 9.55 -11.95
CA THR A 37 8.48 9.98 -13.14
C THR A 37 9.10 8.75 -13.80
N THR A 38 9.68 8.91 -14.99
CA THR A 38 10.33 7.82 -15.71
C THR A 38 11.35 7.10 -14.81
N GLY A 39 11.21 5.80 -14.64
CA GLY A 39 12.02 4.98 -13.73
C GLY A 39 11.72 5.18 -12.25
N GLY A 40 10.68 5.95 -11.92
CA GLY A 40 10.22 6.13 -10.54
C GLY A 40 9.52 4.88 -10.03
N LYS A 41 10.02 4.30 -8.95
CA LYS A 41 9.48 3.11 -8.29
C LYS A 41 9.58 3.24 -6.80
N GLY A 42 8.72 2.52 -6.13
CA GLY A 42 8.73 2.42 -4.68
C GLY A 42 7.48 1.80 -4.14
N TYR A 43 7.14 2.17 -2.94
CA TYR A 43 5.95 1.67 -2.27
C TYR A 43 5.45 2.61 -1.19
N ILE A 44 4.20 2.40 -0.82
CA ILE A 44 3.59 2.95 0.38
C ILE A 44 3.53 1.82 1.39
N GLY A 45 4.25 1.98 2.53
CA GLY A 45 4.18 1.04 3.64
C GLY A 45 3.04 1.42 4.58
N ILE A 46 2.26 0.44 5.01
CA ILE A 46 1.18 0.62 5.97
C ILE A 46 1.39 -0.29 7.19
N HIS A 47 1.03 0.19 8.37
CA HIS A 47 1.31 -0.48 9.65
C HIS A 47 2.80 -0.83 9.83
N THR A 48 3.66 0.00 9.28
CA THR A 48 5.11 -0.21 9.34
C THR A 48 5.71 0.35 10.63
N ASP A 49 6.96 0.07 10.84
CA ASP A 49 7.79 0.68 11.88
C ASP A 49 8.83 1.63 11.25
N ALA A 50 9.67 2.22 12.07
CA ALA A 50 10.72 3.11 11.60
C ALA A 50 11.74 2.46 10.66
N THR A 51 11.75 1.13 10.57
CA THR A 51 12.69 0.37 9.74
C THR A 51 12.06 -0.27 8.50
N ASP A 52 10.75 -0.10 8.28
CA ASP A 52 9.95 -0.74 7.24
C ASP A 52 10.04 -2.27 7.21
N ARG A 53 10.26 -2.89 8.36
CA ARG A 53 10.42 -4.34 8.47
C ARG A 53 9.13 -5.10 8.71
N LYS A 54 8.04 -4.39 9.00
CA LYS A 54 6.71 -4.98 9.22
C LYS A 54 5.64 -4.25 8.43
N GLY A 55 4.44 -4.81 8.41
CA GLY A 55 3.29 -4.25 7.72
C GLY A 55 3.24 -4.63 6.25
N TYR A 56 2.31 -4.04 5.54
CA TYR A 56 2.10 -4.26 4.12
C TYR A 56 2.75 -3.18 3.28
N ARG A 57 3.03 -3.53 2.02
CA ARG A 57 3.53 -2.59 1.02
C ARG A 57 2.58 -2.53 -0.16
N ILE A 58 2.21 -1.32 -0.55
CA ILE A 58 1.44 -1.05 -1.77
C ILE A 58 2.42 -0.51 -2.81
N ALA A 59 2.58 -1.24 -3.91
CA ALA A 59 3.57 -0.93 -4.94
C ALA A 59 3.22 0.35 -5.71
N LEU A 60 4.24 1.10 -6.06
CA LEU A 60 4.22 2.21 -7.02
C LEU A 60 5.22 1.87 -8.13
N ASN A 61 4.71 1.37 -9.25
CA ASN A 61 5.50 1.01 -10.42
C ASN A 61 4.62 1.10 -11.68
N ASN A 62 4.89 2.04 -12.54
CA ASN A 62 4.17 2.25 -13.79
C ASN A 62 5.03 1.93 -15.03
N ASP A 63 6.25 1.44 -14.83
CA ASP A 63 7.15 1.01 -15.89
C ASP A 63 6.69 -0.37 -16.41
N ARG A 64 6.14 -0.39 -17.60
CA ARG A 64 5.64 -1.62 -18.24
C ARG A 64 6.73 -2.56 -18.70
N GLU A 65 7.97 -2.08 -18.84
CA GLU A 65 9.15 -2.84 -19.21
C GLU A 65 9.92 -3.35 -17.98
N ASP A 66 9.39 -3.12 -16.78
CA ASP A 66 10.01 -3.54 -15.54
C ASP A 66 10.10 -5.08 -15.46
N PRO A 67 11.27 -5.64 -15.09
CA PRO A 67 11.39 -7.08 -14.84
C PRO A 67 10.42 -7.62 -13.79
N VAL A 68 9.94 -6.76 -12.86
CA VAL A 68 8.97 -7.10 -11.83
C VAL A 68 7.55 -6.72 -12.27
N TRP A 69 7.20 -7.04 -13.50
CA TRP A 69 5.91 -6.72 -14.12
C TRP A 69 4.68 -7.26 -13.39
N TRP A 70 4.85 -8.19 -12.46
CA TRP A 70 3.75 -8.72 -11.63
C TRP A 70 3.49 -7.92 -10.36
N ARG A 71 4.17 -6.79 -10.16
CA ARG A 71 4.01 -5.88 -9.02
C ARG A 71 3.81 -4.44 -9.47
N MET A 72 2.82 -4.23 -10.32
CA MET A 72 2.49 -2.90 -10.81
C MET A 72 1.77 -2.07 -9.74
N THR A 73 1.63 -0.77 -9.99
CA THR A 73 1.01 0.19 -9.07
C THR A 73 -0.33 -0.31 -8.52
N GLY A 74 -0.47 -0.23 -7.21
CA GLY A 74 -1.64 -0.68 -6.47
C GLY A 74 -1.54 -2.11 -5.95
N SER A 75 -0.54 -2.90 -6.37
CA SER A 75 -0.33 -4.24 -5.83
C SER A 75 -0.15 -4.21 -4.31
N LEU A 76 -0.86 -5.08 -3.61
CA LEU A 76 -0.53 -5.45 -2.23
C LEU A 76 0.56 -6.52 -2.32
N VAL A 77 1.80 -6.09 -2.15
CA VAL A 77 3.01 -6.84 -2.52
C VAL A 77 3.02 -8.23 -1.88
N SER A 78 3.18 -9.25 -2.71
CA SER A 78 3.23 -10.67 -2.34
C SER A 78 1.93 -11.26 -1.79
N VAL A 79 0.83 -10.49 -1.81
CA VAL A 79 -0.49 -10.93 -1.34
C VAL A 79 -1.53 -10.83 -2.45
N ARG A 80 -1.64 -9.67 -3.09
CA ARG A 80 -2.52 -9.42 -4.25
C ARG A 80 -1.73 -8.60 -5.25
N ASN A 81 -0.96 -9.27 -6.10
CA ASN A 81 -0.15 -8.61 -7.12
C ASN A 81 -0.98 -8.29 -8.35
N LEU A 82 -0.74 -7.13 -8.94
CA LEU A 82 -1.32 -6.66 -10.18
C LEU A 82 -0.30 -6.76 -11.30
N THR A 83 -0.68 -7.38 -12.40
CA THR A 83 0.17 -7.53 -13.60
C THR A 83 0.01 -6.39 -14.60
N LYS A 84 -0.89 -5.44 -14.30
CA LYS A 84 -1.13 -4.26 -15.13
C LYS A 84 -1.07 -3.01 -14.27
N SER A 85 -0.48 -1.95 -14.81
CA SER A 85 -0.68 -0.61 -14.28
C SER A 85 -1.87 0.05 -15.01
N PHE A 86 -2.78 0.63 -14.24
CA PHE A 86 -3.93 1.39 -14.74
C PHE A 86 -3.58 2.85 -15.05
N VAL A 87 -2.37 3.25 -14.77
CA VAL A 87 -1.83 4.60 -14.94
C VAL A 87 -0.47 4.54 -15.60
N LYS A 88 0.01 5.69 -16.07
CA LYS A 88 1.29 5.79 -16.80
C LYS A 88 2.31 6.57 -15.99
N GLU A 89 3.59 6.38 -16.33
CA GLU A 89 4.64 7.28 -15.86
C GLU A 89 4.36 8.73 -16.28
N ASN A 90 4.81 9.67 -15.47
CA ASN A 90 4.68 11.10 -15.67
C ASN A 90 3.24 11.67 -15.64
N GLU A 91 2.26 10.86 -15.29
CA GLU A 91 0.86 11.27 -15.11
C GLU A 91 0.47 11.26 -13.63
N TRP A 92 -0.28 12.28 -13.21
CA TRP A 92 -0.90 12.30 -11.89
C TRP A 92 -2.09 11.36 -11.85
N PHE A 93 -2.22 10.61 -10.78
CA PHE A 93 -3.40 9.78 -10.50
C PHE A 93 -3.78 9.88 -9.02
N LYS A 94 -5.04 9.62 -8.75
CA LYS A 94 -5.56 9.55 -7.38
C LYS A 94 -5.38 8.16 -6.83
N MET A 95 -4.85 8.07 -5.60
CA MET A 95 -4.76 6.83 -4.86
C MET A 95 -5.49 6.98 -3.53
N ASN A 96 -6.34 6.00 -3.23
CA ASN A 96 -7.01 5.88 -1.95
C ASN A 96 -6.64 4.52 -1.34
N ILE A 97 -6.22 4.53 -0.10
CA ILE A 97 -5.94 3.32 0.69
C ILE A 97 -6.79 3.39 1.93
N ARG A 98 -7.66 2.39 2.10
CA ARG A 98 -8.49 2.24 3.29
C ARG A 98 -8.10 0.98 4.03
N VAL A 99 -7.84 1.12 5.32
CA VAL A 99 -7.65 -0.01 6.24
C VAL A 99 -8.71 0.09 7.33
N GLU A 100 -9.53 -0.94 7.45
CA GLU A 100 -10.59 -1.02 8.46
C GLU A 100 -10.73 -2.44 8.96
N GLY A 101 -10.39 -2.66 10.24
CA GLY A 101 -10.32 -4.00 10.80
C GLY A 101 -9.34 -4.87 10.00
N ARG A 102 -9.85 -5.94 9.39
CA ARG A 102 -9.08 -6.88 8.57
C ARG A 102 -9.07 -6.52 7.08
N LEU A 103 -9.79 -5.47 6.67
CA LEU A 103 -9.87 -5.04 5.27
C LEU A 103 -8.73 -4.11 4.91
N ILE A 104 -8.09 -4.39 3.77
CA ILE A 104 -7.26 -3.45 3.03
C ILE A 104 -7.88 -3.26 1.65
N ARG A 105 -8.18 -2.02 1.28
CA ARG A 105 -8.69 -1.68 -0.04
C ARG A 105 -7.83 -0.59 -0.67
N VAL A 106 -7.45 -0.83 -1.92
CA VAL A 106 -6.70 0.13 -2.74
C VAL A 106 -7.55 0.54 -3.93
N ARG A 107 -7.70 1.84 -4.13
CA ARG A 107 -8.38 2.44 -5.29
C ARG A 107 -7.41 3.31 -6.07
N ILE A 108 -7.53 3.25 -7.39
CA ILE A 108 -6.81 4.13 -8.31
C ILE A 108 -7.85 4.83 -9.18
N ASN A 109 -7.83 6.16 -9.18
CA ASN A 109 -8.81 7.00 -9.89
C ASN A 109 -10.26 6.60 -9.59
N GLY A 110 -10.57 6.26 -8.34
CA GLY A 110 -11.89 5.86 -7.86
C GLY A 110 -12.25 4.39 -8.06
N GLU A 111 -11.49 3.64 -8.84
CA GLU A 111 -11.75 2.22 -9.10
C GLU A 111 -10.98 1.32 -8.11
N THR A 112 -11.66 0.36 -7.51
CA THR A 112 -11.03 -0.63 -6.63
C THR A 112 -10.16 -1.58 -7.45
N VAL A 113 -8.87 -1.58 -7.17
CA VAL A 113 -7.88 -2.45 -7.85
C VAL A 113 -7.44 -3.62 -6.96
N VAL A 114 -7.47 -3.43 -5.64
CA VAL A 114 -7.21 -4.49 -4.65
C VAL A 114 -8.22 -4.35 -3.52
N GLU A 115 -8.81 -5.48 -3.15
CA GLU A 115 -9.57 -5.64 -1.91
C GLU A 115 -9.14 -6.95 -1.26
N TYR A 116 -8.66 -6.86 -0.03
CA TYR A 116 -8.11 -8.00 0.70
C TYR A 116 -8.61 -7.99 2.13
N ILE A 117 -9.10 -9.13 2.58
CA ILE A 117 -9.47 -9.36 3.98
C ILE A 117 -8.41 -10.29 4.56
N GLU A 118 -7.64 -9.80 5.54
CA GLU A 118 -6.63 -10.62 6.19
C GLU A 118 -7.29 -11.76 6.98
N PRO A 119 -6.95 -13.03 6.69
CA PRO A 119 -7.46 -14.15 7.48
C PRO A 119 -6.95 -14.11 8.93
N SER A 120 -7.59 -14.84 9.84
CA SER A 120 -7.14 -14.93 11.24
C SER A 120 -5.75 -15.55 11.37
N LYS A 121 -5.39 -16.44 10.45
CA LYS A 121 -4.07 -17.10 10.37
C LYS A 121 -3.52 -17.00 8.95
N PRO A 122 -3.03 -15.84 8.53
CA PRO A 122 -2.56 -15.69 7.16
C PRO A 122 -1.28 -16.48 6.92
N PHE A 123 -1.27 -17.26 5.84
CA PHE A 123 -0.05 -17.87 5.37
C PHE A 123 0.90 -16.82 4.81
N ARG A 124 2.15 -16.85 5.23
CA ARG A 124 3.22 -15.98 4.70
C ARG A 124 4.51 -16.80 4.53
N LEU A 125 5.17 -16.58 3.41
CA LEU A 125 6.54 -17.03 3.23
C LEU A 125 7.46 -16.36 4.26
N LYS A 126 8.56 -16.99 4.61
CA LYS A 126 9.51 -16.51 5.63
C LYS A 126 9.94 -15.05 5.40
N GLU A 127 10.22 -14.70 4.16
CA GLU A 127 10.62 -13.33 3.77
C GLU A 127 9.50 -12.29 3.98
N ASN A 128 8.25 -12.72 4.02
CA ASN A 128 7.06 -11.88 4.19
C ASN A 128 6.35 -12.11 5.53
N ALA A 129 6.97 -12.81 6.46
CA ALA A 129 6.33 -13.23 7.73
C ALA A 129 5.74 -12.08 8.54
N LYS A 130 6.26 -10.86 8.38
CA LYS A 130 5.81 -9.66 9.08
C LYS A 130 4.83 -8.79 8.28
N ALA A 131 4.41 -9.24 7.09
CA ALA A 131 3.36 -8.60 6.30
C ALA A 131 1.98 -8.91 6.90
N LEU A 132 1.67 -8.24 7.98
CA LEU A 132 0.45 -8.41 8.79
C LEU A 132 -0.13 -7.05 9.18
N LEU A 133 -1.45 -7.01 9.35
CA LEU A 133 -2.12 -5.87 9.96
C LEU A 133 -1.75 -5.76 11.45
N SER A 134 -1.54 -4.55 11.89
CA SER A 134 -1.22 -4.23 13.29
C SER A 134 -1.52 -2.76 13.57
N GLN A 135 -0.71 -2.11 14.35
CA GLN A 135 -0.65 -0.66 14.49
C GLN A 135 0.75 -0.21 14.07
N GLY A 136 0.84 0.87 13.33
CA GLY A 136 2.14 1.39 12.92
C GLY A 136 2.04 2.67 12.10
N THR A 137 3.18 3.10 11.61
CA THR A 137 3.29 4.27 10.76
C THR A 137 2.92 3.97 9.31
N ILE A 138 2.82 5.04 8.52
CA ILE A 138 2.70 4.97 7.07
C ILE A 138 3.99 5.56 6.50
N SER A 139 4.62 4.83 5.59
CA SER A 139 5.85 5.26 4.93
C SER A 139 5.66 5.42 3.43
N LEU A 140 6.35 6.40 2.87
CA LEU A 140 6.50 6.60 1.43
C LEU A 140 7.96 6.32 1.12
N VAL A 141 8.25 5.36 0.25
CA VAL A 141 9.62 4.87 0.00
C VAL A 141 9.91 4.80 -1.48
N GLY A 142 11.00 5.47 -1.90
CA GLY A 142 11.54 5.38 -3.25
C GLY A 142 12.58 4.27 -3.37
N THR A 143 12.49 3.46 -4.41
CA THR A 143 13.44 2.37 -4.70
C THR A 143 13.98 2.43 -6.12
N GLY A 144 13.37 3.23 -7.00
CA GLY A 144 13.77 3.40 -8.39
C GLY A 144 14.80 4.51 -8.60
N ARG A 145 15.15 4.73 -9.86
CA ARG A 145 16.06 5.82 -10.28
C ARG A 145 15.32 7.15 -10.50
N GLY A 146 14.06 7.09 -10.88
CA GLY A 146 13.21 8.26 -11.03
C GLY A 146 12.60 8.69 -9.69
N ASN A 147 11.71 9.65 -9.76
CA ASN A 147 11.10 10.27 -8.59
C ASN A 147 9.70 9.72 -8.35
N LEU A 148 9.32 9.68 -7.09
CA LEU A 148 7.93 9.58 -6.63
C LEU A 148 7.49 10.95 -6.14
N GLN A 149 6.33 11.39 -6.56
CA GLN A 149 5.77 12.68 -6.20
C GLN A 149 4.37 12.52 -5.63
N PHE A 150 4.10 13.26 -4.57
CA PHE A 150 2.84 13.20 -3.83
C PHE A 150 2.34 14.61 -3.55
N LYS A 151 1.04 14.81 -3.65
CA LYS A 151 0.36 16.03 -3.24
C LYS A 151 -1.06 15.72 -2.76
N ASN A 152 -1.72 16.72 -2.18
CA ASN A 152 -3.09 16.58 -1.65
C ASN A 152 -3.24 15.37 -0.72
N ILE A 153 -2.23 15.16 0.14
CA ILE A 153 -2.21 14.05 1.09
C ILE A 153 -3.20 14.35 2.21
N SER A 154 -4.18 13.47 2.37
CA SER A 154 -5.15 13.51 3.46
C SER A 154 -5.17 12.16 4.16
N LEU A 155 -5.00 12.17 5.46
CA LEU A 155 -4.98 10.98 6.31
C LEU A 155 -5.98 11.15 7.44
N GLU A 156 -7.00 10.30 7.46
CA GLU A 156 -8.03 10.27 8.48
C GLU A 156 -7.98 8.94 9.24
N ALA A 157 -7.68 9.01 10.53
CA ALA A 157 -7.78 7.86 11.42
C ALA A 157 -9.20 7.77 11.98
N PHE A 158 -9.74 6.57 12.11
CA PHE A 158 -11.07 6.34 12.66
C PHE A 158 -11.11 5.04 13.49
N SER A 159 -12.20 4.88 14.28
CA SER A 159 -12.49 3.63 14.95
C SER A 159 -13.21 2.68 13.99
N ALA A 160 -12.79 1.43 13.92
CA ALA A 160 -13.44 0.43 13.08
C ALA A 160 -14.92 0.31 13.50
N LYS A 161 -15.80 0.61 12.56
CA LYS A 161 -17.20 0.14 12.65
C LYS A 161 -17.15 -1.26 12.11
N GLY A 162 -17.09 -2.29 12.88
CA GLY A 162 -16.88 -3.66 12.45
C GLY A 162 -17.38 -3.93 11.02
N ILE A 163 -16.53 -4.39 10.14
CA ILE A 163 -16.97 -4.86 8.83
C ILE A 163 -17.82 -6.08 9.15
N ASP A 164 -19.10 -5.97 8.87
CA ASP A 164 -20.02 -7.08 8.99
C ASP A 164 -19.70 -8.06 7.85
N ILE A 165 -18.71 -8.91 8.08
CA ILE A 165 -18.39 -10.01 7.17
C ILE A 165 -19.45 -11.06 7.49
N PRO A 166 -20.37 -11.39 6.55
CA PRO A 166 -21.31 -12.46 6.77
C PRO A 166 -20.57 -13.72 7.23
N ALA A 167 -21.07 -14.42 8.22
CA ALA A 167 -20.39 -15.56 8.84
C ALA A 167 -19.89 -16.60 7.83
N GLN A 168 -20.68 -16.83 6.76
CA GLN A 168 -20.30 -17.69 5.64
C GLN A 168 -19.04 -17.23 4.88
N TRP A 169 -18.79 -15.91 4.82
CA TRP A 169 -17.62 -15.35 4.17
C TRP A 169 -16.40 -15.34 5.10
N ALA A 170 -16.61 -15.16 6.38
CA ALA A 170 -15.55 -15.23 7.38
C ALA A 170 -14.92 -16.64 7.41
N ASN A 171 -15.77 -17.68 7.39
CA ASN A 171 -15.30 -19.06 7.31
C ASN A 171 -14.53 -19.34 6.02
N ALA A 172 -15.06 -18.90 4.86
CA ALA A 172 -14.37 -19.08 3.57
C ALA A 172 -13.02 -18.37 3.51
N VAL A 173 -12.88 -17.19 4.14
CA VAL A 173 -11.60 -16.47 4.22
C VAL A 173 -10.61 -17.20 5.11
N ASP A 174 -11.07 -17.77 6.21
CA ASP A 174 -10.20 -18.49 7.15
C ASP A 174 -9.83 -19.91 6.62
N GLU A 175 -10.73 -20.57 5.91
CA GLU A 175 -10.47 -21.86 5.26
C GLU A 175 -9.43 -21.76 4.14
N GLN A 176 -9.37 -20.64 3.40
CA GLN A 176 -8.36 -20.42 2.36
C GLN A 176 -6.92 -20.42 2.89
N THR A 177 -6.72 -20.26 4.18
CA THR A 177 -5.38 -20.31 4.78
C THR A 177 -4.94 -21.72 5.15
N ASP A 178 -5.86 -22.66 5.29
CA ASP A 178 -5.55 -24.05 5.63
C ASP A 178 -5.23 -24.93 4.40
N VAL A 179 -5.50 -24.47 3.21
CA VAL A 179 -5.30 -25.22 1.94
C VAL A 179 -3.85 -25.14 1.43
N SER A 180 -2.99 -24.38 2.08
CA SER A 180 -1.57 -24.19 1.72
C SER A 180 -0.61 -24.96 2.64
N GLY A 181 -1.13 -25.98 3.28
CA GLY A 181 -0.32 -26.93 4.05
C GLY A 181 0.49 -27.85 3.15
#